data_2ebfbb9bdc112e865bec17cfe1de9884
#
_entry.id   2ebfbb9bdc112e865bec17cfe1de9884
#
_cell.length_a   1.000
_cell.length_b   1.000
_cell.length_c   1.000
_cell.angle_alpha   90.00
_cell.angle_beta   90.00
_cell.angle_gamma   90.00
#
_symmetry.space_group_name_H-M   'P 1'
#
loop_
_entity.id
_entity.type
_entity.pdbx_description
1 polymer ?
#
loop_
_entity_poly.entity_id
_entity_poly.type
_entity_poly.pdbx_seq_one_letter_code
_entity_poly.pdbx_strand_id
1 'polypeptide(L)'
;MNKTLRQRAVLDALKHGSIASQDDLQRVLRKRGFKVGQATLSRDIRDLNLSKTSHGYSLPHGEGVAGVALPPVSRLVREFVLDIRSAQNQLVIKTIVGSAQPVAAALDEADWAEVVGTIAGDDTILIVCPDKDDARKLAGRIEEMLT
;
A
#
# COMPACT_ATOMS: atom_id res chain seq x y z
N MET A 1 -12.55 22.66 3.27
CA MET A 1 -11.65 21.64 2.69
C MET A 1 -11.57 20.44 3.62
N ASN A 2 -11.84 19.26 3.12
CA ASN A 2 -11.87 18.04 3.94
C ASN A 2 -10.44 17.61 4.33
N LYS A 3 -10.18 17.43 5.63
CA LYS A 3 -8.87 17.02 6.19
C LYS A 3 -8.41 15.68 5.57
N THR A 4 -9.31 14.71 5.48
CA THR A 4 -9.00 13.37 4.96
C THR A 4 -8.57 13.39 3.49
N LEU A 5 -9.25 14.17 2.65
CA LEU A 5 -8.88 14.31 1.24
C LEU A 5 -7.53 15.02 1.08
N ARG A 6 -7.27 16.03 1.90
CA ARG A 6 -6.00 16.74 1.91
C ARG A 6 -4.85 15.83 2.35
N GLN A 7 -5.02 15.07 3.41
CA GLN A 7 -4.01 14.13 3.90
C GLN A 7 -3.73 13.01 2.88
N ARG A 8 -4.75 12.50 2.20
CA ARG A 8 -4.56 11.58 1.07
C ARG A 8 -3.74 12.20 -0.05
N ALA A 9 -4.01 13.45 -0.41
CA ALA A 9 -3.23 14.16 -1.44
C ALA A 9 -1.76 14.34 -1.03
N VAL A 10 -1.48 14.55 0.26
CA VAL A 10 -0.12 14.59 0.80
C VAL A 10 0.58 13.26 0.63
N LEU A 11 -0.04 12.16 1.06
CA LEU A 11 0.52 10.82 0.95
C LEU A 11 0.77 10.42 -0.52
N ASP A 12 -0.17 10.74 -1.39
CA ASP A 12 -0.07 10.46 -2.82
C ASP A 12 1.05 11.29 -3.51
N ALA A 13 1.21 12.55 -3.11
CA ALA A 13 2.31 13.39 -3.59
C ALA A 13 3.68 12.80 -3.21
N LEU A 14 3.80 12.23 -2.02
CA LEU A 14 5.04 11.61 -1.55
C LEU A 14 5.34 10.26 -2.22
N LYS A 15 4.32 9.50 -2.61
CA LYS A 15 4.48 8.25 -3.35
C LYS A 15 5.02 8.46 -4.77
N HIS A 16 4.58 9.52 -5.44
CA HIS A 16 4.84 9.76 -6.86
C HIS A 16 5.92 10.82 -7.14
N GLY A 17 6.56 11.36 -6.12
CA GLY A 17 7.54 12.40 -6.30
C GLY A 17 8.53 12.54 -5.15
N SER A 18 9.75 12.93 -5.51
CA SER A 18 10.75 13.34 -4.54
C SER A 18 10.42 14.75 -4.03
N ILE A 19 9.96 14.85 -2.80
CA ILE A 19 9.61 16.12 -2.15
C ILE A 19 10.67 16.43 -1.10
N ALA A 20 11.53 17.39 -1.42
CA ALA A 20 12.67 17.73 -0.59
C ALA A 20 12.32 18.66 0.58
N SER A 21 11.26 19.46 0.44
CA SER A 21 10.89 20.48 1.44
C SER A 21 9.39 20.61 1.62
N GLN A 22 9.01 21.28 2.71
CA GLN A 22 7.60 21.60 2.98
C GLN A 22 7.04 22.56 1.92
N ASP A 23 7.85 23.48 1.40
CA ASP A 23 7.47 24.41 0.33
C ASP A 23 7.19 23.65 -0.99
N ASP A 24 7.99 22.64 -1.31
CA ASP A 24 7.75 21.79 -2.48
C ASP A 24 6.44 21.02 -2.33
N LEU A 25 6.17 20.47 -1.17
CA LEU A 25 4.91 19.79 -0.88
C LEU A 25 3.72 20.73 -1.02
N GLN A 26 3.82 21.95 -0.48
CA GLN A 26 2.79 22.96 -0.61
C GLN A 26 2.53 23.33 -2.08
N ARG A 27 3.58 23.45 -2.87
CA ARG A 27 3.52 23.75 -4.32
C ARG A 27 2.84 22.65 -5.10
N VAL A 28 3.16 21.38 -4.82
CA VAL A 28 2.54 20.20 -5.45
C VAL A 28 1.06 20.12 -5.09
N LEU A 29 0.70 20.32 -3.83
CA LEU A 29 -0.69 20.33 -3.39
C LEU A 29 -1.49 21.45 -4.03
N ARG A 30 -0.90 22.65 -4.18
CA ARG A 30 -1.54 23.79 -4.86
C ARG A 30 -1.84 23.47 -6.32
N LYS A 31 -0.93 22.83 -7.04
CA LYS A 31 -1.15 22.36 -8.43
C LYS A 31 -2.28 21.34 -8.54
N ARG A 32 -2.54 20.58 -7.48
CA ARG A 32 -3.63 19.59 -7.39
C ARG A 32 -4.95 20.21 -6.87
N GLY A 33 -5.01 21.54 -6.73
CA GLY A 33 -6.21 22.25 -6.29
C GLY A 33 -6.36 22.40 -4.77
N PHE A 34 -5.38 21.97 -3.98
CA PHE A 34 -5.41 22.11 -2.52
C PHE A 34 -4.63 23.35 -2.08
N LYS A 35 -5.36 24.41 -1.70
CA LYS A 35 -4.75 25.61 -1.11
C LYS A 35 -4.54 25.37 0.38
N VAL A 36 -3.33 25.06 0.79
CA VAL A 36 -2.98 24.74 2.17
C VAL A 36 -1.98 25.76 2.69
N GLY A 37 -2.26 26.36 3.86
CA GLY A 37 -1.32 27.21 4.57
C GLY A 37 -0.22 26.39 5.27
N GLN A 38 0.93 27.02 5.53
CA GLN A 38 2.10 26.37 6.16
C GLN A 38 1.76 25.75 7.52
N ALA A 39 0.98 26.43 8.37
CA ALA A 39 0.58 25.92 9.68
C ALA A 39 -0.28 24.67 9.58
N THR A 40 -1.22 24.62 8.62
CA THR A 40 -2.07 23.45 8.39
C THR A 40 -1.27 22.29 7.83
N LEU A 41 -0.36 22.55 6.90
CA LEU A 41 0.52 21.54 6.33
C LEU A 41 1.46 20.95 7.38
N SER A 42 2.02 21.78 8.27
CA SER A 42 2.84 21.30 9.39
C SER A 42 2.08 20.38 10.34
N ARG A 43 0.80 20.68 10.59
CA ARG A 43 -0.05 19.80 11.40
C ARG A 43 -0.33 18.49 10.68
N ASP A 44 -0.64 18.52 9.39
CA ASP A 44 -0.87 17.32 8.60
C ASP A 44 0.38 16.43 8.54
N ILE A 45 1.56 17.01 8.36
CA ILE A 45 2.85 16.29 8.40
C ILE A 45 3.04 15.57 9.74
N ARG A 46 2.70 16.24 10.85
CA ARG A 46 2.78 15.66 12.19
C ARG A 46 1.73 14.58 12.41
N ASP A 47 0.49 14.84 12.01
CA ASP A 47 -0.62 13.89 12.17
C ASP A 47 -0.40 12.61 11.34
N LEU A 48 0.31 12.72 10.22
CA LEU A 48 0.67 11.61 9.35
C LEU A 48 2.02 10.95 9.73
N ASN A 49 2.67 11.42 10.80
CA ASN A 49 3.98 10.93 11.25
C ASN A 49 5.05 10.93 10.14
N LEU A 50 5.01 11.91 9.24
CA LEU A 50 6.00 12.01 8.18
C LEU A 50 7.36 12.41 8.75
N SER A 51 8.40 11.67 8.41
CA SER A 51 9.77 11.94 8.84
C SER A 51 10.51 12.74 7.78
N LYS A 52 11.24 13.76 8.22
CA LYS A 52 12.17 14.49 7.36
C LYS A 52 13.49 13.74 7.33
N THR A 53 13.87 13.26 6.14
CA THR A 53 15.15 12.59 5.89
C THR A 53 16.10 13.50 5.09
N SER A 54 17.34 13.08 4.93
CA SER A 54 18.32 13.77 4.07
C SER A 54 17.87 13.87 2.60
N HIS A 55 16.92 13.04 2.19
CA HIS A 55 16.35 12.99 0.83
C HIS A 55 14.96 13.61 0.72
N GLY A 56 14.46 14.28 1.76
CA GLY A 56 13.14 14.89 1.82
C GLY A 56 12.21 14.21 2.81
N TYR A 57 10.90 14.42 2.67
CA TYR A 57 9.90 13.76 3.50
C TYR A 57 9.68 12.33 3.03
N SER A 58 9.78 11.37 3.95
CA SER A 58 9.39 9.99 3.72
C SER A 58 8.06 9.69 4.36
N LEU A 59 7.29 8.81 3.70
CA LEU A 59 6.14 8.15 4.32
C LEU A 59 6.60 7.47 5.61
N PRO A 60 5.79 7.44 6.66
CA PRO A 60 6.02 6.51 7.73
C PRO A 60 5.99 5.12 7.09
N HIS A 61 7.15 4.55 6.86
CA HIS A 61 7.26 3.11 6.78
C HIS A 61 6.72 2.64 8.12
N GLY A 62 5.59 1.95 8.11
CA GLY A 62 4.87 1.53 9.29
C GLY A 62 5.76 1.33 10.52
N GLU A 63 6.06 2.41 11.22
CA GLU A 63 6.56 2.39 12.57
C GLU A 63 5.38 2.19 13.54
N GLY A 64 4.63 1.13 13.24
CA GLY A 64 3.95 0.38 14.25
C GLY A 64 4.81 -0.85 14.47
N VAL A 65 5.70 -0.79 15.46
CA VAL A 65 6.70 -1.79 15.81
C VAL A 65 7.99 -1.67 14.99
N ALA A 66 8.97 -1.04 15.58
CA ALA A 66 10.33 -0.95 15.06
C ALA A 66 10.83 -2.31 14.55
N GLY A 67 11.16 -2.38 13.26
CA GLY A 67 12.25 -3.22 12.83
C GLY A 67 11.96 -4.64 12.39
N VAL A 68 10.72 -5.04 12.07
CA VAL A 68 10.54 -6.31 11.35
C VAL A 68 10.05 -6.00 9.95
N ALA A 69 10.98 -5.89 9.00
CA ALA A 69 10.63 -5.93 7.59
C ALA A 69 9.79 -7.19 7.33
N LEU A 70 8.62 -7.03 6.69
CA LEU A 70 7.82 -8.19 6.30
C LEU A 70 8.69 -9.12 5.44
N PRO A 71 8.60 -10.44 5.64
CA PRO A 71 9.26 -11.37 4.76
C PRO A 71 8.82 -11.15 3.30
N PRO A 72 9.65 -11.46 2.30
CA PRO A 72 9.27 -11.34 0.90
C PRO A 72 7.94 -12.05 0.62
N VAL A 73 7.11 -11.48 -0.25
CA VAL A 73 5.80 -12.07 -0.66
C VAL A 73 5.95 -13.54 -1.02
N SER A 74 6.99 -13.89 -1.79
CA SER A 74 7.25 -15.27 -2.22
C SER A 74 7.43 -16.26 -1.07
N ARG A 75 8.03 -15.81 0.03
CA ARG A 75 8.20 -16.65 1.22
C ARG A 75 6.87 -16.85 1.94
N LEU A 76 6.10 -15.77 2.15
CA LEU A 76 4.81 -15.85 2.84
C LEU A 76 3.78 -16.64 2.04
N VAL A 77 3.77 -16.47 0.72
CA VAL A 77 2.94 -17.26 -0.19
C VAL A 77 3.26 -18.75 -0.05
N ARG A 78 4.53 -19.12 -0.14
CA ARG A 78 4.99 -20.50 -0.06
C ARG A 78 4.69 -21.16 1.28
N GLU A 79 4.76 -20.39 2.36
CA GLU A 79 4.57 -20.87 3.73
C GLU A 79 3.09 -20.97 4.12
N PHE A 80 2.24 -20.06 3.63
CA PHE A 80 0.89 -19.89 4.17
C PHE A 80 -0.24 -20.11 3.17
N VAL A 81 -0.01 -19.98 1.86
CA VAL A 81 -1.09 -20.09 0.86
C VAL A 81 -1.39 -21.56 0.55
N LEU A 82 -2.67 -21.91 0.58
CA LEU A 82 -3.17 -23.25 0.34
C LEU A 82 -3.87 -23.40 -1.02
N ASP A 83 -4.61 -22.37 -1.46
CA ASP A 83 -5.40 -22.44 -2.68
C ASP A 83 -5.62 -21.03 -3.25
N ILE A 84 -5.77 -20.94 -4.56
CA ILE A 84 -6.01 -19.69 -5.29
C ILE A 84 -7.15 -19.91 -6.27
N ARG A 85 -8.16 -19.02 -6.24
CA ARG A 85 -9.33 -19.08 -7.12
C ARG A 85 -9.62 -17.72 -7.73
N SER A 86 -9.85 -17.69 -9.03
CA SER A 86 -10.23 -16.48 -9.76
C SER A 86 -11.74 -16.40 -9.95
N ALA A 87 -12.28 -15.20 -9.81
CA ALA A 87 -13.67 -14.87 -10.09
C ALA A 87 -13.73 -13.51 -10.79
N GLN A 88 -13.79 -13.50 -12.13
CA GLN A 88 -13.76 -12.29 -12.95
C GLN A 88 -12.49 -11.47 -12.69
N ASN A 89 -12.63 -10.25 -12.15
CA ASN A 89 -11.53 -9.38 -11.75
C ASN A 89 -11.13 -9.53 -10.28
N GLN A 90 -11.53 -10.62 -9.65
CA GLN A 90 -11.25 -10.92 -8.25
C GLN A 90 -10.42 -12.19 -8.12
N LEU A 91 -9.56 -12.20 -7.12
CA LEU A 91 -8.77 -13.36 -6.74
C LEU A 91 -9.03 -13.69 -5.28
N VAL A 92 -9.36 -14.92 -5.01
CA VAL A 92 -9.54 -15.43 -3.64
C VAL A 92 -8.37 -16.32 -3.30
N ILE A 93 -7.63 -15.96 -2.27
CA ILE A 93 -6.52 -16.75 -1.75
C ILE A 93 -6.93 -17.37 -0.42
N LYS A 94 -6.78 -18.68 -0.32
CA LYS A 94 -6.92 -19.41 0.93
C LYS A 94 -5.57 -19.60 1.58
N THR A 95 -5.50 -19.32 2.87
CA THR A 95 -4.29 -19.51 3.69
C THR A 95 -4.58 -20.47 4.85
N ILE A 96 -3.54 -20.86 5.55
CA ILE A 96 -3.74 -21.46 6.88
C ILE A 96 -4.38 -20.43 7.81
N VAL A 97 -5.11 -20.91 8.81
CA VAL A 97 -5.84 -20.09 9.78
C VAL A 97 -4.89 -19.13 10.49
N GLY A 98 -5.27 -17.86 10.58
CA GLY A 98 -4.48 -16.80 11.22
C GLY A 98 -3.39 -16.17 10.33
N SER A 99 -3.24 -16.60 9.07
CA SER A 99 -2.14 -16.15 8.21
C SER A 99 -2.54 -15.28 7.01
N ALA A 100 -3.82 -14.96 6.86
CA ALA A 100 -4.28 -14.10 5.77
C ALA A 100 -3.73 -12.68 5.88
N GLN A 101 -3.70 -12.10 7.07
CA GLN A 101 -3.25 -10.72 7.29
C GLN A 101 -1.79 -10.47 6.89
N PRO A 102 -0.80 -11.26 7.33
CA PRO A 102 0.58 -11.02 6.92
C PRO A 102 0.80 -11.21 5.42
N VAL A 103 0.12 -12.16 4.77
CA VAL A 103 0.20 -12.35 3.31
C VAL A 103 -0.40 -11.14 2.58
N ALA A 104 -1.58 -10.67 2.99
CA ALA A 104 -2.22 -9.50 2.39
C ALA A 104 -1.39 -8.23 2.57
N ALA A 105 -0.82 -8.02 3.75
CA ALA A 105 0.06 -6.89 4.02
C ALA A 105 1.30 -6.88 3.10
N ALA A 106 1.91 -8.03 2.87
CA ALA A 106 3.04 -8.15 1.95
C ALA A 106 2.65 -7.91 0.49
N LEU A 107 1.45 -8.36 0.08
CA LEU A 107 0.91 -8.09 -1.25
C LEU A 107 0.65 -6.59 -1.47
N ASP A 108 0.11 -5.91 -0.47
CA ASP A 108 -0.13 -4.47 -0.52
C ASP A 108 1.19 -3.68 -0.56
N GLU A 109 2.19 -4.11 0.20
CA GLU A 109 3.51 -3.46 0.20
C GLU A 109 4.27 -3.65 -1.11
N ALA A 110 4.02 -4.75 -1.83
CA ALA A 110 4.64 -5.03 -3.12
C ALA A 110 4.20 -4.06 -4.23
N ASP A 111 3.09 -3.35 -4.04
CA ASP A 111 2.56 -2.30 -4.93
C ASP A 111 2.46 -2.76 -6.40
N TRP A 112 1.97 -3.96 -6.62
CA TRP A 112 1.82 -4.52 -7.97
C TRP A 112 0.65 -3.87 -8.72
N ALA A 113 0.86 -3.55 -9.99
CA ALA A 113 -0.14 -2.90 -10.84
C ALA A 113 -1.43 -3.73 -11.00
N GLU A 114 -1.34 -5.04 -10.88
CA GLU A 114 -2.47 -5.96 -10.93
C GLU A 114 -3.37 -5.92 -9.68
N VAL A 115 -2.92 -5.25 -8.60
CA VAL A 115 -3.64 -5.19 -7.32
C VAL A 115 -4.24 -3.80 -7.12
N VAL A 116 -5.58 -3.71 -7.13
CA VAL A 116 -6.29 -2.49 -6.73
C VAL A 116 -6.34 -2.37 -5.20
N GLY A 117 -6.54 -3.48 -4.53
CA GLY A 117 -6.56 -3.56 -3.08
C GLY A 117 -6.88 -4.96 -2.59
N THR A 118 -6.63 -5.19 -1.30
CA THR A 118 -6.87 -6.46 -0.62
C THR A 118 -7.76 -6.29 0.60
N ILE A 119 -8.52 -7.34 0.90
CA ILE A 119 -9.26 -7.49 2.16
C ILE A 119 -8.92 -8.87 2.71
N ALA A 120 -8.41 -8.93 3.92
CA ALA A 120 -8.04 -10.17 4.56
C ALA A 120 -8.93 -10.49 5.77
N GLY A 121 -9.43 -11.71 5.80
CA GLY A 121 -10.04 -12.31 6.98
C GLY A 121 -9.00 -13.07 7.79
N ASP A 122 -9.39 -14.18 8.38
CA ASP A 122 -8.51 -15.04 9.18
C ASP A 122 -7.68 -16.00 8.29
N ASP A 123 -8.34 -16.64 7.33
CA ASP A 123 -7.78 -17.66 6.41
C ASP A 123 -8.03 -17.37 4.93
N THR A 124 -8.58 -16.23 4.61
CA THR A 124 -9.03 -15.89 3.25
C THR A 124 -8.67 -14.44 2.93
N ILE A 125 -8.10 -14.23 1.75
CA ILE A 125 -7.80 -12.90 1.20
C ILE A 125 -8.63 -12.73 -0.06
N LEU A 126 -9.35 -11.60 -0.16
CA LEU A 126 -9.97 -11.14 -1.39
C LEU A 126 -9.09 -10.06 -2.01
N ILE A 127 -8.67 -10.26 -3.24
CA ILE A 127 -7.93 -9.28 -4.02
C ILE A 127 -8.81 -8.78 -5.16
N VAL A 128 -8.90 -7.48 -5.30
CA VAL A 128 -9.57 -6.84 -6.44
C VAL A 128 -8.51 -6.40 -7.43
N CYS A 129 -8.68 -6.79 -8.69
CA CYS A 129 -7.82 -6.42 -9.80
C CYS A 129 -8.54 -5.44 -10.74
N PRO A 130 -7.82 -4.67 -11.58
CA PRO A 130 -8.45 -3.76 -12.55
C PRO A 130 -9.38 -4.46 -13.52
N ASP A 131 -8.98 -5.62 -13.99
CA ASP A 131 -9.77 -6.45 -14.92
C ASP A 131 -9.46 -7.95 -14.73
N LYS A 132 -10.16 -8.80 -15.49
CA LYS A 132 -9.99 -10.26 -15.43
C LYS A 132 -8.63 -10.75 -15.94
N ASP A 133 -8.02 -10.02 -16.86
CA ASP A 133 -6.72 -10.41 -17.40
C ASP A 133 -5.61 -10.14 -16.39
N ASP A 134 -5.69 -9.03 -15.65
CA ASP A 134 -4.79 -8.75 -14.54
C ASP A 134 -4.99 -9.75 -13.38
N ALA A 135 -6.24 -10.17 -13.13
CA ALA A 135 -6.50 -11.22 -12.15
C ALA A 135 -5.84 -12.56 -12.55
N ARG A 136 -5.87 -12.92 -13.82
CA ARG A 136 -5.17 -14.13 -14.33
C ARG A 136 -3.66 -14.01 -14.24
N LYS A 137 -3.08 -12.85 -14.59
CA LYS A 137 -1.65 -12.58 -14.46
C LYS A 137 -1.20 -12.71 -13.01
N LEU A 138 -1.96 -12.11 -12.09
CA LEU A 138 -1.69 -12.18 -10.67
C LEU A 138 -1.77 -13.59 -10.13
N ALA A 139 -2.80 -14.36 -10.52
CA ALA A 139 -2.93 -15.77 -10.16
C ALA A 139 -1.70 -16.56 -10.60
N GLY A 140 -1.30 -16.46 -11.87
CA GLY A 140 -0.11 -17.11 -12.39
C GLY A 140 1.17 -16.73 -11.65
N ARG A 141 1.33 -15.44 -11.35
CA ARG A 141 2.48 -14.94 -10.58
C ARG A 141 2.57 -15.54 -9.17
N ILE A 142 1.42 -15.66 -8.50
CA ILE A 142 1.37 -16.25 -7.16
C ILE A 142 1.56 -17.76 -7.23
N GLU A 143 0.97 -18.45 -8.22
CA GLU A 143 1.17 -19.88 -8.46
C GLU A 143 2.64 -20.23 -8.71
N GLU A 144 3.37 -19.42 -9.48
CA GLU A 144 4.81 -19.57 -9.69
C GLU A 144 5.62 -19.49 -8.39
N MET A 145 5.14 -18.74 -7.41
CA MET A 145 5.79 -18.64 -6.09
C MET A 145 5.55 -19.87 -5.22
N LEU A 146 4.51 -20.66 -5.51
CA LEU A 146 4.21 -21.89 -4.78
C LEU A 146 5.10 -23.07 -5.20
N THR A 147 5.68 -23.00 -6.39
CA THR A 147 6.64 -24.00 -6.89
C THR A 147 8.07 -23.70 -6.43
#